data_2fe9a452ed66a9cbfedf0183da4b662d
#
_entry.id   2fe9a452ed66a9cbfedf0183da4b662d
#
_cell.length_a   1.000
_cell.length_b   1.000
_cell.length_c   1.000
_cell.angle_alpha   90.00
_cell.angle_beta   90.00
_cell.angle_gamma   90.00
#
_symmetry.space_group_name_H-M   'P 1'
#
loop_
_entity.id
_entity.type
_entity.pdbx_description
1 polymer ?
#
loop_
_entity_poly.entity_id
_entity_poly.type
_entity_poly.pdbx_seq_one_letter_code
_entity_poly.pdbx_strand_id
1 'polypeptide(L)'
;MTALDVGAAMGKIGLPAPLSQLGARDWDAIVVGGGHNGLTAAAYLARAGRSVLVLERREQIGGACTLEQPFPDPRYLISPCAYVVGLLDDLVIRELELERHGYRVLMADPNLWCPLPDGSSVALFLDRERTVAHMRENGFSERDIQGMNAYEELFERLRRLLRAGPRDTWVGASPTRGELEELLGHDEESI
;
A
#
# COMPACT_ATOMS: atom_id res chain seq x y z
N MET A 1 -18.03 17.00 9.01
CA MET A 1 -17.83 15.70 8.35
C MET A 1 -19.21 15.09 8.21
N THR A 2 -19.78 15.13 7.03
CA THR A 2 -20.97 14.32 6.71
C THR A 2 -20.62 12.88 7.03
N ALA A 3 -21.55 12.17 7.68
CA ALA A 3 -21.38 10.75 7.95
C ALA A 3 -21.01 10.09 6.61
N LEU A 4 -19.75 9.70 6.46
CA LEU A 4 -19.33 8.81 5.41
C LEU A 4 -20.28 7.61 5.49
N ASP A 5 -20.86 7.23 4.37
CA ASP A 5 -21.60 5.99 4.32
C ASP A 5 -20.62 4.88 4.76
N VAL A 6 -20.78 4.45 6.00
CA VAL A 6 -19.90 3.46 6.63
C VAL A 6 -19.89 2.17 5.80
N GLY A 7 -21.02 1.85 5.15
CA GLY A 7 -21.11 0.72 4.24
C GLY A 7 -20.17 0.84 3.04
N ALA A 8 -20.10 2.01 2.41
CA ALA A 8 -19.18 2.28 1.29
C ALA A 8 -17.73 2.29 1.76
N ALA A 9 -17.44 2.95 2.90
CA ALA A 9 -16.11 2.97 3.48
C ALA A 9 -15.61 1.57 3.88
N MET A 10 -16.52 0.67 4.23
CA MET A 10 -16.22 -0.73 4.54
C MET A 10 -16.20 -1.64 3.30
N GLY A 11 -16.32 -1.10 2.09
CA GLY A 11 -16.32 -1.87 0.86
C GLY A 11 -17.63 -2.65 0.59
N LYS A 12 -18.71 -2.33 1.29
CA LYS A 12 -20.05 -2.85 1.02
C LYS A 12 -20.67 -2.08 -0.13
N ILE A 13 -20.52 -2.58 -1.32
CA ILE A 13 -21.02 -1.92 -2.54
C ILE A 13 -22.28 -2.65 -2.97
N GLY A 14 -23.45 -2.06 -2.68
CA GLY A 14 -24.75 -2.50 -3.19
C GLY A 14 -25.10 -3.97 -2.88
N LEU A 15 -26.22 -4.41 -3.41
CA LEU A 15 -26.61 -5.81 -3.38
C LEU A 15 -26.06 -6.50 -4.64
N PRO A 16 -25.43 -7.69 -4.50
CA PRO A 16 -25.00 -8.46 -5.65
C PRO A 16 -26.21 -8.83 -6.51
N ALA A 17 -26.03 -8.86 -7.83
CA ALA A 17 -27.04 -9.37 -8.72
C ALA A 17 -27.38 -10.83 -8.35
N PRO A 18 -28.65 -11.26 -8.53
CA PRO A 18 -29.04 -12.66 -8.28
C PRO A 18 -28.16 -13.64 -9.05
N LEU A 19 -27.74 -14.71 -8.40
CA LEU A 19 -26.88 -15.75 -9.00
C LEU A 19 -27.46 -16.31 -10.31
N SER A 20 -28.78 -16.39 -10.41
CA SER A 20 -29.46 -16.82 -11.63
C SER A 20 -29.21 -15.88 -12.82
N GLN A 21 -29.10 -14.59 -12.58
CA GLN A 21 -28.77 -13.61 -13.62
C GLN A 21 -27.29 -13.66 -14.00
N LEU A 22 -26.42 -13.84 -13.02
CA LEU A 22 -24.97 -13.96 -13.24
C LEU A 22 -24.61 -15.25 -13.99
N GLY A 23 -25.27 -16.37 -13.63
CA GLY A 23 -25.06 -17.67 -14.25
C GLY A 23 -25.71 -17.83 -15.63
N ALA A 24 -26.65 -16.96 -16.00
CA ALA A 24 -27.30 -16.97 -17.32
C ALA A 24 -26.52 -16.18 -18.39
N ARG A 25 -25.42 -15.56 -18.02
CA ARG A 25 -24.59 -14.71 -18.89
C ARG A 25 -23.21 -15.33 -19.07
N ASP A 26 -22.68 -15.30 -20.29
CA ASP A 26 -21.29 -15.60 -20.58
C ASP A 26 -20.40 -14.42 -20.22
N TRP A 27 -19.25 -14.72 -19.63
CA TRP A 27 -18.26 -13.74 -19.19
C TRP A 27 -16.92 -14.01 -19.88
N ASP A 28 -16.29 -12.96 -20.40
CA ASP A 28 -14.93 -13.07 -20.97
C ASP A 28 -13.90 -13.46 -19.90
N ALA A 29 -14.10 -13.01 -18.67
CA ALA A 29 -13.22 -13.32 -17.55
C ALA A 29 -13.99 -13.44 -16.23
N ILE A 30 -13.53 -14.35 -15.39
CA ILE A 30 -14.01 -14.48 -14.01
C ILE A 30 -12.80 -14.31 -13.09
N VAL A 31 -12.88 -13.30 -12.22
CA VAL A 31 -11.87 -13.00 -11.21
C VAL A 31 -12.35 -13.53 -9.87
N VAL A 32 -11.61 -14.46 -9.28
CA VAL A 32 -11.94 -15.04 -7.97
C VAL A 32 -11.16 -14.30 -6.88
N GLY A 33 -11.88 -13.56 -6.04
CA GLY A 33 -11.37 -12.71 -4.98
C GLY A 33 -11.46 -11.21 -5.32
N GLY A 34 -12.23 -10.49 -4.51
CA GLY A 34 -12.44 -9.03 -4.60
C GLY A 34 -11.43 -8.23 -3.76
N GLY A 35 -10.20 -8.72 -3.57
CA GLY A 35 -9.11 -7.96 -2.97
C GLY A 35 -8.48 -6.98 -3.98
N HIS A 36 -7.52 -6.16 -3.52
CA HIS A 36 -6.90 -5.11 -4.32
C HIS A 36 -6.31 -5.62 -5.65
N ASN A 37 -5.66 -6.78 -5.67
CA ASN A 37 -5.11 -7.37 -6.91
C ASN A 37 -6.22 -7.83 -7.86
N GLY A 38 -7.25 -8.51 -7.35
CA GLY A 38 -8.38 -8.96 -8.15
C GLY A 38 -9.18 -7.81 -8.74
N LEU A 39 -9.43 -6.76 -7.94
CA LEU A 39 -10.12 -5.56 -8.40
C LEU A 39 -9.30 -4.80 -9.45
N THR A 40 -7.99 -4.70 -9.29
CA THR A 40 -7.09 -4.10 -10.28
C THR A 40 -7.13 -4.87 -11.59
N ALA A 41 -6.98 -6.20 -11.55
CA ALA A 41 -7.05 -7.04 -12.73
C ALA A 41 -8.41 -6.92 -13.44
N ALA A 42 -9.51 -6.96 -12.67
CA ALA A 42 -10.85 -6.80 -13.20
C ALA A 42 -11.06 -5.43 -13.87
N ALA A 43 -10.55 -4.36 -13.27
CA ALA A 43 -10.63 -3.02 -13.83
C ALA A 43 -9.88 -2.90 -15.16
N TYR A 44 -8.68 -3.44 -15.26
CA TYR A 44 -7.93 -3.44 -16.52
C TYR A 44 -8.61 -4.28 -17.60
N LEU A 45 -9.15 -5.45 -17.28
CA LEU A 45 -9.90 -6.26 -18.22
C LEU A 45 -11.17 -5.56 -18.71
N ALA A 46 -11.93 -4.95 -17.80
CA ALA A 46 -13.12 -4.17 -18.14
C ALA A 46 -12.79 -2.96 -19.02
N ARG A 47 -11.69 -2.28 -18.71
CA ARG A 47 -11.18 -1.16 -19.52
C ARG A 47 -10.75 -1.58 -20.91
N ALA A 48 -10.29 -2.83 -21.07
CA ALA A 48 -10.01 -3.45 -22.36
C ALA A 48 -11.27 -3.95 -23.09
N GLY A 49 -12.48 -3.59 -22.61
CA GLY A 49 -13.75 -3.93 -23.22
C GLY A 49 -14.24 -5.36 -22.94
N ARG A 50 -13.64 -6.04 -21.95
CA ARG A 50 -14.05 -7.39 -21.56
C ARG A 50 -15.20 -7.36 -20.58
N SER A 51 -16.12 -8.30 -20.70
CA SER A 51 -17.13 -8.57 -19.68
C SER A 51 -16.48 -9.35 -18.53
N VAL A 52 -16.51 -8.78 -17.30
CA VAL A 52 -15.79 -9.34 -16.15
C VAL A 52 -16.76 -9.59 -15.01
N LEU A 53 -16.69 -10.80 -14.43
CA LEU A 53 -17.36 -11.13 -13.19
C LEU A 53 -16.33 -11.25 -12.07
N VAL A 54 -16.53 -10.52 -10.99
CA VAL A 54 -15.73 -10.66 -9.76
C VAL A 54 -16.55 -11.46 -8.75
N LEU A 55 -15.97 -12.54 -8.26
CA LEU A 55 -16.56 -13.38 -7.21
C LEU A 55 -15.81 -13.15 -5.90
N GLU A 56 -16.50 -12.67 -4.88
CA GLU A 56 -15.95 -12.50 -3.54
C GLU A 56 -16.75 -13.34 -2.54
N ARG A 57 -16.03 -14.07 -1.68
CA ARG A 57 -16.66 -14.94 -0.68
C ARG A 57 -17.27 -14.16 0.50
N ARG A 58 -16.65 -13.03 0.86
CA ARG A 58 -17.10 -12.18 1.95
C ARG A 58 -18.19 -11.23 1.44
N GLU A 59 -19.00 -10.72 2.35
CA GLU A 59 -19.97 -9.66 2.03
C GLU A 59 -19.30 -8.30 1.72
N GLN A 60 -18.01 -8.22 1.94
CA GLN A 60 -17.19 -7.03 1.84
C GLN A 60 -16.05 -7.25 0.86
N ILE A 61 -15.93 -6.38 -0.13
CA ILE A 61 -14.79 -6.36 -1.05
C ILE A 61 -13.61 -5.58 -0.44
N GLY A 62 -12.42 -5.77 -0.99
CA GLY A 62 -11.19 -5.08 -0.57
C GLY A 62 -10.10 -6.02 -0.06
N GLY A 63 -10.44 -7.24 0.36
CA GLY A 63 -9.45 -8.20 0.87
C GLY A 63 -8.71 -7.65 2.10
N ALA A 64 -7.38 -7.53 2.01
CA ALA A 64 -6.56 -6.95 3.07
C ALA A 64 -6.75 -5.43 3.25
N CYS A 65 -7.32 -4.75 2.26
CA CYS A 65 -7.58 -3.30 2.30
C CYS A 65 -8.97 -2.96 2.86
N THR A 66 -9.64 -3.89 3.53
CA THR A 66 -10.92 -3.63 4.18
C THR A 66 -10.75 -2.80 5.45
N LEU A 67 -11.81 -2.07 5.79
CA LEU A 67 -11.93 -1.42 7.09
C LEU A 67 -12.81 -2.26 8.02
N GLU A 68 -12.46 -2.31 9.28
CA GLU A 68 -13.19 -2.98 10.34
C GLU A 68 -13.53 -2.01 11.45
N GLN A 69 -14.64 -2.26 12.12
CA GLN A 69 -15.09 -1.50 13.29
C GLN A 69 -15.03 -2.38 14.54
N PRO A 70 -13.83 -2.57 15.14
CA PRO A 70 -13.65 -3.48 16.28
C PRO A 70 -14.15 -2.89 17.60
N PHE A 71 -14.43 -1.58 17.62
CA PHE A 71 -14.89 -0.87 18.82
C PHE A 71 -16.35 -0.48 18.72
N PRO A 72 -17.07 -0.33 19.84
CA PRO A 72 -18.47 0.13 19.83
C PRO A 72 -18.67 1.53 19.23
N ASP A 73 -17.67 2.39 19.36
CA ASP A 73 -17.72 3.75 18.80
C ASP A 73 -17.48 3.72 17.28
N PRO A 74 -18.46 4.12 16.47
CA PRO A 74 -18.39 4.07 15.00
C PRO A 74 -17.35 4.99 14.38
N ARG A 75 -16.77 5.90 15.16
CA ARG A 75 -15.68 6.78 14.68
C ARG A 75 -14.38 6.04 14.47
N TYR A 76 -14.19 4.88 15.09
CA TYR A 76 -12.96 4.09 14.99
C TYR A 76 -13.12 2.99 13.95
N LEU A 77 -12.76 3.35 12.71
CA LEU A 77 -12.58 2.41 11.62
C LEU A 77 -11.07 2.16 11.47
N ILE A 78 -10.68 0.91 11.49
CA ILE A 78 -9.28 0.51 11.32
C ILE A 78 -9.12 -0.40 10.12
N SER A 79 -7.96 -0.34 9.49
CA SER A 79 -7.51 -1.37 8.55
C SER A 79 -6.65 -2.38 9.31
N PRO A 80 -7.08 -3.64 9.46
CA PRO A 80 -6.31 -4.62 10.24
C PRO A 80 -5.02 -5.08 9.54
N CYS A 81 -4.94 -4.91 8.23
CA CYS A 81 -3.81 -5.41 7.43
C CYS A 81 -3.10 -4.32 6.63
N ALA A 82 -3.85 -3.41 6.01
CA ALA A 82 -3.31 -2.38 5.11
C ALA A 82 -3.29 -1.01 5.80
N TYR A 83 -2.44 -0.85 6.80
CA TYR A 83 -2.31 0.39 7.59
C TYR A 83 -1.34 1.41 6.95
N VAL A 84 -0.57 1.00 5.95
CA VAL A 84 0.35 1.85 5.19
C VAL A 84 0.08 1.70 3.71
N VAL A 85 0.05 2.82 2.98
CA VAL A 85 -0.02 2.85 1.52
C VAL A 85 1.40 3.01 0.98
N GLY A 86 1.98 1.95 0.45
CA GLY A 86 3.36 1.97 -0.07
C GLY A 86 3.60 1.03 -1.26
N LEU A 87 2.64 0.17 -1.57
CA LEU A 87 2.79 -0.85 -2.60
C LEU A 87 1.88 -0.66 -3.83
N LEU A 88 0.96 0.30 -3.77
CA LEU A 88 0.12 0.62 -4.93
C LEU A 88 0.94 1.44 -5.92
N ASP A 89 1.14 0.88 -7.10
CA ASP A 89 1.94 1.49 -8.15
C ASP A 89 1.27 2.76 -8.70
N ASP A 90 2.05 3.81 -8.89
CA ASP A 90 1.61 5.09 -9.46
C ASP A 90 1.01 4.92 -10.86
N LEU A 91 1.46 3.92 -11.62
CA LEU A 91 0.88 3.58 -12.92
C LEU A 91 -0.59 3.18 -12.78
N VAL A 92 -0.91 2.33 -11.80
CA VAL A 92 -2.28 1.88 -11.53
C VAL A 92 -3.16 3.05 -11.10
N ILE A 93 -2.62 3.93 -10.23
CA ILE A 93 -3.34 5.14 -9.77
C ILE A 93 -3.72 6.01 -10.97
N ARG A 94 -2.76 6.28 -11.85
CA ARG A 94 -2.97 7.12 -13.03
C ARG A 94 -3.88 6.48 -14.07
N GLU A 95 -3.59 5.23 -14.44
CA GLU A 95 -4.33 4.54 -15.51
C GLU A 95 -5.76 4.24 -15.16
N LEU A 96 -6.04 3.86 -13.92
CA LEU A 96 -7.39 3.63 -13.45
C LEU A 96 -8.06 4.90 -12.90
N GLU A 97 -7.39 6.06 -13.01
CA GLU A 97 -7.89 7.37 -12.59
C GLU A 97 -8.44 7.36 -11.15
N LEU A 98 -7.75 6.66 -10.23
CA LEU A 98 -8.26 6.39 -8.88
C LEU A 98 -8.57 7.66 -8.10
N GLU A 99 -7.86 8.76 -8.35
CA GLU A 99 -8.13 10.07 -7.72
C GLU A 99 -9.51 10.61 -8.08
N ARG A 100 -10.00 10.38 -9.30
CA ARG A 100 -11.37 10.72 -9.72
C ARG A 100 -12.42 9.93 -8.96
N HIS A 101 -12.05 8.76 -8.47
CA HIS A 101 -12.89 7.87 -7.66
C HIS A 101 -12.70 8.07 -6.15
N GLY A 102 -12.00 9.15 -5.76
CA GLY A 102 -11.85 9.53 -4.35
C GLY A 102 -10.61 8.97 -3.65
N TYR A 103 -9.70 8.33 -4.39
CA TYR A 103 -8.41 7.92 -3.82
C TYR A 103 -7.63 9.14 -3.32
N ARG A 104 -7.23 9.08 -2.06
CA ARG A 104 -6.41 10.11 -1.41
C ARG A 104 -5.48 9.47 -0.41
N VAL A 105 -4.24 9.93 -0.38
CA VAL A 105 -3.24 9.54 0.61
C VAL A 105 -2.99 10.73 1.54
N LEU A 106 -3.06 10.47 2.83
CA LEU A 106 -2.71 11.42 3.87
C LEU A 106 -1.40 11.00 4.50
N MET A 107 -0.45 11.91 4.53
CA MET A 107 0.83 11.69 5.20
C MET A 107 0.69 12.07 6.67
N ALA A 108 0.86 11.09 7.55
CA ALA A 108 0.94 11.35 8.98
C ALA A 108 2.33 11.92 9.34
N ASP A 109 2.36 12.85 10.29
CA ASP A 109 3.62 13.41 10.82
C ASP A 109 3.52 13.54 12.33
N PRO A 110 4.20 12.71 13.11
CA PRO A 110 5.15 11.66 12.68
C PRO A 110 4.47 10.52 11.91
N ASN A 111 5.19 9.93 10.94
CA ASN A 111 4.71 8.79 10.17
C ASN A 111 4.82 7.46 10.96
N LEU A 112 5.69 7.44 11.98
CA LEU A 112 5.81 6.33 12.92
C LEU A 112 6.02 6.91 14.31
N TRP A 113 5.31 6.34 15.30
CA TRP A 113 5.50 6.63 16.71
C TRP A 113 5.44 5.34 17.50
N CYS A 114 6.48 5.08 18.29
CA CYS A 114 6.63 3.90 19.11
C CYS A 114 6.90 4.32 20.55
N PRO A 115 5.93 4.22 21.47
CA PRO A 115 6.15 4.46 22.89
C PRO A 115 6.93 3.31 23.53
N LEU A 116 7.83 3.63 24.44
CA LEU A 116 8.61 2.67 25.20
C LEU A 116 8.12 2.60 26.66
N PRO A 117 8.34 1.45 27.36
CA PRO A 117 7.85 1.26 28.72
C PRO A 117 8.39 2.23 29.77
N ASP A 118 9.56 2.82 29.53
CA ASP A 118 10.21 3.80 30.40
C ASP A 118 9.67 5.25 30.24
N GLY A 119 8.66 5.41 29.38
CA GLY A 119 8.06 6.72 29.08
C GLY A 119 8.75 7.49 27.97
N SER A 120 9.84 7.00 27.44
CA SER A 120 10.46 7.53 26.23
C SER A 120 9.71 7.09 24.97
N SER A 121 10.07 7.59 23.80
CA SER A 121 9.47 7.16 22.54
C SER A 121 10.45 7.30 21.38
N VAL A 122 10.17 6.56 20.31
CA VAL A 122 10.79 6.78 19.00
C VAL A 122 9.71 7.35 18.08
N ALA A 123 9.98 8.48 17.45
CA ALA A 123 9.12 9.06 16.45
C ALA A 123 9.94 9.38 15.19
N LEU A 124 9.43 8.93 14.03
CA LEU A 124 9.99 9.26 12.73
C LEU A 124 9.11 10.32 12.09
N PHE A 125 9.65 11.51 11.92
CA PHE A 125 8.99 12.62 11.27
C PHE A 125 9.32 12.64 9.77
N LEU A 126 8.51 13.34 9.00
CA LEU A 126 8.81 13.60 7.58
C LEU A 126 10.06 14.48 7.45
N ASP A 127 10.30 15.31 8.44
CA ASP A 127 11.51 16.12 8.58
C ASP A 127 12.58 15.33 9.36
N ARG A 128 13.72 15.07 8.72
CA ARG A 128 14.84 14.34 9.30
C ARG A 128 15.46 15.06 10.51
N GLU A 129 15.56 16.39 10.48
CA GLU A 129 16.12 17.16 11.60
C GLU A 129 15.26 17.02 12.85
N ARG A 130 13.93 17.01 12.67
CA ARG A 130 12.98 16.75 13.76
C ARG A 130 13.12 15.33 14.32
N THR A 131 13.32 14.33 13.46
CA THR A 131 13.58 12.95 13.89
C THR A 131 14.85 12.88 14.74
N VAL A 132 15.93 13.48 14.29
CA VAL A 132 17.22 13.52 15.01
C VAL A 132 17.08 14.26 16.34
N ALA A 133 16.40 15.40 16.36
CA ALA A 133 16.16 16.14 17.59
C ALA A 133 15.36 15.32 18.60
N HIS A 134 14.28 14.67 18.15
CA HIS A 134 13.46 13.79 18.98
C HIS A 134 14.26 12.63 19.56
N MET A 135 15.13 11.99 18.77
CA MET A 135 15.99 10.91 19.25
C MET A 135 16.93 11.39 20.36
N ARG A 136 17.55 12.56 20.20
CA ARG A 136 18.42 13.16 21.24
C ARG A 136 17.66 13.43 22.53
N GLU A 137 16.46 14.02 22.43
CA GLU A 137 15.58 14.31 23.57
C GLU A 137 15.16 13.03 24.32
N ASN A 138 15.07 11.92 23.63
CA ASN A 138 14.72 10.61 24.18
C ASN A 138 15.94 9.73 24.51
N GLY A 139 17.14 10.31 24.61
CA GLY A 139 18.33 9.66 25.15
C GLY A 139 19.07 8.73 24.20
N PHE A 140 18.79 8.78 22.90
CA PHE A 140 19.56 8.00 21.91
C PHE A 140 20.95 8.58 21.74
N SER A 141 21.92 7.69 21.60
CA SER A 141 23.31 8.11 21.41
C SER A 141 23.57 8.67 20.01
N GLU A 142 24.59 9.49 19.85
CA GLU A 142 25.01 9.98 18.52
C GLU A 142 25.41 8.83 17.59
N ARG A 143 25.90 7.71 18.15
CA ARG A 143 26.19 6.48 17.39
C ARG A 143 24.92 5.88 16.79
N ASP A 144 23.82 5.81 17.55
CA ASP A 144 22.54 5.28 17.08
C ASP A 144 21.96 6.17 15.99
N ILE A 145 22.05 7.49 16.19
CA ILE A 145 21.60 8.50 15.21
C ILE A 145 22.38 8.39 13.90
N GLN A 146 23.72 8.25 13.99
CA GLN A 146 24.57 8.06 12.82
C GLN A 146 24.25 6.74 12.11
N GLY A 147 24.01 5.67 12.88
CA GLY A 147 23.61 4.37 12.34
C GLY A 147 22.30 4.44 11.58
N MET A 148 21.28 5.11 12.15
CA MET A 148 19.99 5.34 11.48
C MET A 148 20.17 6.14 10.18
N ASN A 149 20.95 7.21 10.23
CA ASN A 149 21.20 8.04 9.06
C ASN A 149 21.89 7.27 7.94
N ALA A 150 22.91 6.48 8.26
CA ALA A 150 23.62 5.64 7.29
C ALA A 150 22.69 4.58 6.67
N TYR A 151 21.82 3.97 7.50
CA TYR A 151 20.79 3.04 7.02
C TYR A 151 19.82 3.70 6.04
N GLU A 152 19.28 4.86 6.37
CA GLU A 152 18.37 5.58 5.49
C GLU A 152 19.04 5.98 4.16
N GLU A 153 20.28 6.45 4.21
CA GLU A 153 21.06 6.81 3.02
C GLU A 153 21.29 5.62 2.10
N LEU A 154 21.64 4.46 2.68
CA LEU A 154 21.81 3.21 1.92
C LEU A 154 20.52 2.81 1.22
N PHE A 155 19.39 2.79 1.96
CA PHE A 155 18.11 2.39 1.38
C PHE A 155 17.57 3.40 0.36
N GLU A 156 17.81 4.69 0.56
CA GLU A 156 17.46 5.72 -0.41
C GLU A 156 18.25 5.55 -1.72
N ARG A 157 19.54 5.21 -1.60
CA ARG A 157 20.41 4.90 -2.74
C ARG A 157 19.92 3.65 -3.48
N LEU A 158 19.68 2.55 -2.77
CA LEU A 158 19.14 1.31 -3.35
C LEU A 158 17.80 1.55 -4.06
N ARG A 159 16.90 2.30 -3.43
CA ARG A 159 15.60 2.64 -4.03
C ARG A 159 15.76 3.42 -5.34
N ARG A 160 16.67 4.39 -5.38
CA ARG A 160 16.95 5.15 -6.62
C ARG A 160 17.50 4.25 -7.72
N LEU A 161 18.44 3.37 -7.41
CA LEU A 161 19.04 2.44 -8.38
C LEU A 161 17.98 1.45 -8.92
N LEU A 162 17.17 0.86 -8.05
CA LEU A 162 16.13 -0.08 -8.44
C LEU A 162 15.02 0.57 -9.28
N ARG A 163 14.66 1.82 -8.98
CA ARG A 163 13.67 2.59 -9.76
C ARG A 163 14.17 3.09 -11.09
N ALA A 164 15.47 3.26 -11.24
CA ALA A 164 16.09 3.66 -12.53
C ALA A 164 16.09 2.52 -13.56
N GLY A 165 15.82 1.28 -13.14
CA GLY A 165 15.73 0.14 -14.03
C GLY A 165 14.46 0.13 -14.88
N PRO A 166 14.40 -0.74 -15.91
CA PRO A 166 13.27 -0.80 -16.84
C PRO A 166 11.97 -1.29 -16.21
N ARG A 167 12.00 -1.71 -14.97
CA ARG A 167 10.84 -2.20 -14.20
C ARG A 167 10.92 -1.72 -12.76
N ASP A 168 9.90 -1.01 -12.31
CA ASP A 168 9.76 -0.57 -10.92
C ASP A 168 9.47 -1.75 -9.96
N THR A 169 9.05 -2.87 -10.52
CA THR A 169 8.73 -4.09 -9.77
C THR A 169 9.25 -5.32 -10.50
N TRP A 170 9.79 -6.25 -9.74
CA TRP A 170 10.22 -7.54 -10.27
C TRP A 170 9.00 -8.46 -10.45
N VAL A 171 8.47 -8.47 -11.67
CA VAL A 171 7.36 -9.36 -12.06
C VAL A 171 7.91 -10.46 -12.95
N GLY A 172 7.82 -11.72 -12.50
CA GLY A 172 8.30 -12.88 -13.23
C GLY A 172 9.44 -13.62 -12.52
N ALA A 173 10.39 -14.16 -13.28
CA ALA A 173 11.54 -14.86 -12.72
C ALA A 173 12.46 -13.90 -11.95
N SER A 174 13.05 -14.38 -10.86
CA SER A 174 14.06 -13.62 -10.13
C SER A 174 15.21 -13.22 -11.06
N PRO A 175 15.75 -12.01 -10.92
CA PRO A 175 16.89 -11.59 -11.72
C PRO A 175 18.10 -12.46 -11.42
N THR A 176 18.91 -12.68 -12.43
CA THR A 176 20.23 -13.27 -12.26
C THR A 176 21.16 -12.29 -11.56
N ARG A 177 22.27 -12.80 -11.00
CA ARG A 177 23.29 -11.94 -10.41
C ARG A 177 23.83 -10.90 -11.40
N GLY A 178 24.08 -11.30 -12.66
CA GLY A 178 24.58 -10.40 -13.70
C GLY A 178 23.59 -9.27 -14.04
N GLU A 179 22.28 -9.56 -14.10
CA GLU A 179 21.23 -8.54 -14.30
C GLU A 179 21.15 -7.57 -13.11
N LEU A 180 21.36 -8.05 -11.88
CA LEU A 180 21.45 -7.18 -10.71
C LEU A 180 22.69 -6.30 -10.72
N GLU A 181 23.85 -6.85 -11.05
CA GLU A 181 25.11 -6.11 -11.16
C GLU A 181 25.02 -5.03 -12.24
N GLU A 182 24.39 -5.32 -13.39
CA GLU A 182 24.14 -4.36 -14.44
C GLU A 182 23.19 -3.25 -13.98
N LEU A 183 22.10 -3.61 -13.29
CA LEU A 183 21.11 -2.66 -12.75
C LEU A 183 21.74 -1.74 -11.69
N LEU A 184 22.58 -2.27 -10.84
CA LEU A 184 23.28 -1.52 -9.79
C LEU A 184 24.45 -0.69 -10.34
N GLY A 185 24.75 -0.82 -11.66
CA GLY A 185 25.77 -0.01 -12.32
C GLY A 185 27.18 -0.24 -11.82
N HIS A 186 27.51 -1.47 -11.35
CA HIS A 186 28.76 -1.82 -10.72
C HIS A 186 29.09 -0.97 -9.48
N ASP A 187 28.07 -0.56 -8.77
CA ASP A 187 28.21 0.18 -7.52
C ASP A 187 28.73 -0.74 -6.41
N GLU A 188 30.04 -0.76 -6.18
CA GLU A 188 30.71 -1.66 -5.25
C GLU A 188 30.18 -1.57 -3.80
N GLU A 189 29.61 -0.42 -3.40
CA GLU A 189 29.02 -0.27 -2.07
C GLU A 189 27.58 -0.86 -1.98
N SER A 190 26.94 -1.17 -3.11
CA SER A 190 25.59 -1.72 -3.19
C SER A 190 25.54 -3.22 -3.48
N ILE A 191 26.67 -3.84 -3.81
CA ILE A 191 26.86 -5.26 -4.09
C ILE A 191 27.48 -5.95 -2.88
#